data_8baffcc217576a2ea1f39f992d3ab5f1
#
_entry.id   8baffcc217576a2ea1f39f992d3ab5f1
#
_cell.length_a   1.000
_cell.length_b   1.000
_cell.length_c   1.000
_cell.angle_alpha   90.00
_cell.angle_beta   90.00
_cell.angle_gamma   90.00
#
_symmetry.space_group_name_H-M   'P 1'
#
loop_
_entity.id
_entity.type
_entity.pdbx_description
1 polymer ?
#
loop_
_entity_poly.entity_id
_entity_poly.type
_entity_poly.pdbx_seq_one_letter_code
_entity_poly.pdbx_strand_id
1 'polypeptide(L)'
;MRDVLGWAIKAHEIQGVYALQNSFNRVGLDHVILVRLASTAVATAMLGGGKDEVVNAVSHSWIDNGVLRTYRHAPNTGPRKSWAAGDACRRAVTHALNAVHKQVVGYPSALSAKTWGFYDVAFKGRAFEFERPFGSYVMENVLFKISFPAEFHAQTAVEAALRLHDQVRDRIGDIERIEIQTQEAGVRIIDKTGPLANYADRDHCLQYMVAVPLIFGRLTAADYGDEVAGDPRIDALREKMVVSENPRFTEEYFDADKRYIGNAVQVFFKDGSSTDLVSIDYPIGHRRRRAEGIPVLMAKFEAAIRDHLPAAQADRLMGLARDPAALDALALPEFMSLYRV
;
A
#
# COMPACT_ATOMS: atom_id res chain seq x y z
N MET A 1 -24.23 -8.58 -1.40
CA MET A 1 -22.85 -8.05 -1.52
C MET A 1 -22.78 -6.63 -2.09
N ARG A 2 -23.72 -6.21 -2.91
CA ARG A 2 -23.77 -4.85 -3.52
C ARG A 2 -23.53 -3.73 -2.51
N ASP A 3 -24.22 -3.74 -1.38
CA ASP A 3 -24.07 -2.68 -0.36
C ASP A 3 -22.67 -2.67 0.25
N VAL A 4 -22.10 -3.84 0.52
CA VAL A 4 -20.73 -3.97 1.06
C VAL A 4 -19.69 -3.39 0.08
N LEU A 5 -19.83 -3.70 -1.21
CA LEU A 5 -18.96 -3.15 -2.26
C LEU A 5 -19.13 -1.63 -2.36
N GLY A 6 -20.37 -1.12 -2.31
CA GLY A 6 -20.64 0.32 -2.30
C GLY A 6 -20.01 1.04 -1.10
N TRP A 7 -20.07 0.46 0.08
CA TRP A 7 -19.40 1.02 1.28
C TRP A 7 -17.87 0.93 1.19
N ALA A 8 -17.33 -0.14 0.62
CA ALA A 8 -15.89 -0.27 0.39
C ALA A 8 -15.37 0.83 -0.57
N ILE A 9 -16.10 1.11 -1.64
CA ILE A 9 -15.78 2.22 -2.58
C ILE A 9 -15.76 3.56 -1.84
N LYS A 10 -16.78 3.85 -1.02
CA LYS A 10 -16.83 5.08 -0.22
C LYS A 10 -15.65 5.19 0.75
N ALA A 11 -15.29 4.09 1.41
CA ALA A 11 -14.15 4.07 2.33
C ALA A 11 -12.82 4.38 1.60
N HIS A 12 -12.61 3.82 0.42
CA HIS A 12 -11.43 4.12 -0.41
C HIS A 12 -11.40 5.59 -0.85
N GLU A 13 -12.55 6.12 -1.30
CA GLU A 13 -12.65 7.50 -1.75
C GLU A 13 -12.34 8.48 -0.61
N ILE A 14 -12.91 8.28 0.58
CA ILE A 14 -12.63 9.13 1.75
C ILE A 14 -11.13 9.10 2.07
N GLN A 15 -10.52 7.93 2.19
CA GLN A 15 -9.09 7.81 2.49
C GLN A 15 -8.22 8.51 1.45
N GLY A 16 -8.49 8.25 0.18
CA GLY A 16 -7.66 8.74 -0.91
C GLY A 16 -7.77 10.25 -1.10
N VAL A 17 -8.98 10.82 -1.07
CA VAL A 17 -9.19 12.28 -1.20
C VAL A 17 -8.47 13.03 -0.07
N TYR A 18 -8.53 12.54 1.18
CA TYR A 18 -7.72 13.11 2.26
C TYR A 18 -6.22 13.00 1.99
N ALA A 19 -5.76 11.86 1.47
CA ALA A 19 -4.33 11.60 1.26
C ALA A 19 -3.72 12.39 0.10
N LEU A 20 -4.50 12.80 -0.90
CA LEU A 20 -3.99 13.42 -2.12
C LEU A 20 -3.18 14.70 -1.86
N GLN A 21 -3.69 15.59 -1.01
CA GLN A 21 -3.04 16.87 -0.68
C GLN A 21 -2.45 16.90 0.73
N ASN A 22 -2.84 15.97 1.60
CA ASN A 22 -2.48 15.99 3.01
C ASN A 22 -1.50 14.86 3.36
N SER A 23 -0.22 15.13 3.28
CA SER A 23 0.84 14.14 3.56
C SER A 23 1.04 13.95 5.07
N PHE A 24 0.35 12.99 5.67
CA PHE A 24 0.44 12.64 7.09
C PHE A 24 1.84 12.17 7.49
N ASN A 25 2.55 11.46 6.62
CA ASN A 25 3.90 10.99 6.89
C ASN A 25 4.94 12.13 7.00
N ARG A 26 4.72 13.28 6.38
CA ARG A 26 5.59 14.47 6.51
C ARG A 26 5.50 15.15 7.88
N VAL A 27 4.47 14.81 8.65
CA VAL A 27 4.31 15.29 10.03
C VAL A 27 4.52 14.19 11.08
N GLY A 28 5.03 13.02 10.67
CA GLY A 28 5.34 11.89 11.56
C GLY A 28 4.15 11.00 11.90
N LEU A 29 2.98 11.26 11.30
CA LEU A 29 1.79 10.43 11.46
C LEU A 29 1.73 9.30 10.42
N ASP A 30 1.18 8.17 10.81
CA ASP A 30 0.90 7.08 9.90
C ASP A 30 -0.40 7.32 9.13
N HIS A 31 -0.41 6.96 7.83
CA HIS A 31 -1.61 7.04 6.99
C HIS A 31 -2.76 6.14 7.47
N VAL A 32 -2.52 5.20 8.37
CA VAL A 32 -3.55 4.37 9.02
C VAL A 32 -4.57 5.19 9.79
N ILE A 33 -4.26 6.43 10.16
CA ILE A 33 -5.24 7.38 10.70
C ILE A 33 -6.42 7.58 9.72
N LEU A 34 -6.16 7.56 8.41
CA LEU A 34 -7.19 7.69 7.37
C LEU A 34 -8.05 6.43 7.26
N VAL A 35 -7.48 5.26 7.52
CA VAL A 35 -8.27 4.00 7.63
C VAL A 35 -9.28 4.13 8.77
N ARG A 36 -8.85 4.61 9.94
CA ARG A 36 -9.76 4.82 11.08
C ARG A 36 -10.85 5.83 10.74
N LEU A 37 -10.48 6.98 10.16
CA LEU A 37 -11.43 8.03 9.79
C LEU A 37 -12.52 7.52 8.84
N ALA A 38 -12.12 6.95 7.70
CA ALA A 38 -13.03 6.46 6.69
C ALA A 38 -13.91 5.30 7.21
N SER A 39 -13.29 4.36 7.93
CA SER A 39 -14.03 3.25 8.54
C SER A 39 -15.02 3.73 9.60
N THR A 40 -14.71 4.80 10.37
CA THR A 40 -15.65 5.39 11.33
C THR A 40 -16.89 5.94 10.62
N ALA A 41 -16.71 6.74 9.58
CA ALA A 41 -17.82 7.33 8.83
C ALA A 41 -18.70 6.25 8.19
N VAL A 42 -18.06 5.29 7.50
CA VAL A 42 -18.75 4.20 6.79
C VAL A 42 -19.46 3.26 7.77
N ALA A 43 -18.79 2.81 8.83
CA ALA A 43 -19.40 1.91 9.82
C ALA A 43 -20.59 2.56 10.54
N THR A 44 -20.50 3.85 10.86
CA THR A 44 -21.64 4.57 11.46
C THR A 44 -22.86 4.55 10.54
N ALA A 45 -22.66 4.86 9.25
CA ALA A 45 -23.74 4.84 8.28
C ALA A 45 -24.29 3.42 8.04
N MET A 46 -23.42 2.38 7.97
CA MET A 46 -23.83 0.97 7.85
C MET A 46 -24.67 0.50 9.05
N LEU A 47 -24.42 1.03 10.24
CA LEU A 47 -25.18 0.74 11.46
C LEU A 47 -26.48 1.56 11.58
N GLY A 48 -26.83 2.33 10.54
CA GLY A 48 -28.07 3.12 10.49
C GLY A 48 -27.96 4.53 11.06
N GLY A 49 -26.75 4.99 11.40
CA GLY A 49 -26.52 6.36 11.84
C GLY A 49 -26.76 7.38 10.73
N GLY A 50 -27.43 8.48 11.06
CA GLY A 50 -27.63 9.61 10.19
C GLY A 50 -26.40 10.55 10.16
N LYS A 51 -26.59 11.73 9.56
CA LYS A 51 -25.51 12.71 9.41
C LYS A 51 -24.91 13.12 10.75
N ASP A 52 -25.74 13.33 11.75
CA ASP A 52 -25.27 13.81 13.07
C ASP A 52 -24.46 12.75 13.78
N GLU A 53 -24.89 11.49 13.76
CA GLU A 53 -24.13 10.37 14.31
C GLU A 53 -22.78 10.19 13.58
N VAL A 54 -22.74 10.35 12.26
CA VAL A 54 -21.49 10.28 11.49
C VAL A 54 -20.56 11.42 11.88
N VAL A 55 -21.04 12.66 11.98
CA VAL A 55 -20.24 13.82 12.42
C VAL A 55 -19.70 13.61 13.84
N ASN A 56 -20.57 13.14 14.75
CA ASN A 56 -20.17 12.84 16.13
C ASN A 56 -19.07 11.77 16.18
N ALA A 57 -19.27 10.63 15.54
CA ALA A 57 -18.29 9.54 15.49
C ALA A 57 -16.94 9.98 14.88
N VAL A 58 -16.99 10.72 13.79
CA VAL A 58 -15.79 11.23 13.10
C VAL A 58 -15.03 12.24 13.98
N SER A 59 -15.72 13.09 14.76
CA SER A 59 -15.04 13.99 15.69
C SER A 59 -14.22 13.23 16.74
N HIS A 60 -14.73 12.12 17.26
CA HIS A 60 -14.00 11.24 18.19
C HIS A 60 -12.80 10.59 17.52
N SER A 61 -12.93 10.18 16.26
CA SER A 61 -11.80 9.60 15.54
C SER A 61 -10.62 10.58 15.35
N TRP A 62 -10.87 11.87 15.33
CA TRP A 62 -9.84 12.90 15.31
C TRP A 62 -9.23 13.17 16.69
N ILE A 63 -10.02 13.12 17.76
CA ILE A 63 -9.53 13.27 19.13
C ILE A 63 -8.62 12.11 19.51
N ASP A 64 -9.00 10.89 19.19
CA ASP A 64 -8.20 9.68 19.42
C ASP A 64 -7.16 9.47 18.31
N ASN A 65 -6.34 10.47 18.01
CA ASN A 65 -5.43 10.44 16.87
C ASN A 65 -4.23 9.48 17.04
N GLY A 66 -3.23 9.81 17.64
CA GLY A 66 -2.10 9.02 18.17
C GLY A 66 -1.43 7.96 17.29
N VAL A 67 -1.64 7.91 15.97
CA VAL A 67 -1.00 6.91 15.13
C VAL A 67 0.36 7.42 14.66
N LEU A 68 1.39 7.18 15.46
CA LEU A 68 2.78 7.51 15.10
C LEU A 68 3.32 6.52 14.06
N ARG A 69 4.14 7.03 13.15
CA ARG A 69 4.75 6.25 12.07
C ARG A 69 6.02 5.50 12.50
N THR A 70 6.50 5.67 13.70
CA THR A 70 7.79 5.14 14.18
C THR A 70 7.96 3.63 13.92
N TYR A 71 6.89 2.84 14.00
CA TYR A 71 6.93 1.40 13.81
C TYR A 71 7.15 0.93 12.35
N ARG A 72 7.27 1.86 11.42
CA ARG A 72 7.62 1.58 10.00
C ARG A 72 9.07 1.94 9.67
N HIS A 73 9.82 2.44 10.63
CA HIS A 73 11.20 2.89 10.45
C HIS A 73 12.14 2.16 11.38
N ALA A 74 13.34 1.85 10.89
CA ALA A 74 14.42 1.29 11.71
C ALA A 74 14.74 2.25 12.88
N PRO A 75 15.06 1.73 14.07
CA PRO A 75 15.17 0.32 14.44
C PRO A 75 13.83 -0.33 14.88
N ASN A 76 12.69 0.36 14.75
CA ASN A 76 11.39 -0.02 15.33
C ASN A 76 10.48 -0.80 14.34
N THR A 77 10.96 -1.08 13.13
CA THR A 77 10.15 -1.84 12.15
C THR A 77 9.85 -3.23 12.66
N GLY A 78 8.55 -3.61 12.64
CA GLY A 78 8.15 -4.88 13.22
C GLY A 78 6.70 -5.29 12.88
N PRO A 79 6.17 -6.34 13.55
CA PRO A 79 4.89 -6.98 13.23
C PRO A 79 3.66 -6.05 13.26
N ARG A 80 3.71 -4.95 14.04
CA ARG A 80 2.60 -3.97 14.10
C ARG A 80 2.18 -3.49 12.71
N LYS A 81 3.10 -3.39 11.76
CA LYS A 81 2.84 -3.01 10.37
C LYS A 81 1.73 -3.87 9.74
N SER A 82 1.68 -5.16 10.06
CA SER A 82 0.73 -6.11 9.49
C SER A 82 -0.69 -6.02 10.06
N TRP A 83 -0.87 -5.48 11.28
CA TRP A 83 -2.16 -5.42 11.94
C TRP A 83 -2.65 -4.00 12.28
N ALA A 84 -1.87 -2.96 11.97
CA ALA A 84 -2.20 -1.57 12.29
C ALA A 84 -3.52 -1.10 11.65
N ALA A 85 -3.81 -1.50 10.42
CA ALA A 85 -5.07 -1.18 9.76
C ALA A 85 -6.26 -1.90 10.41
N GLY A 86 -6.09 -3.16 10.83
CA GLY A 86 -7.11 -3.91 11.58
C GLY A 86 -7.44 -3.25 12.92
N ASP A 87 -6.43 -2.77 13.67
CA ASP A 87 -6.64 -2.00 14.91
C ASP A 87 -7.38 -0.68 14.64
N ALA A 88 -7.06 0.00 13.55
CA ALA A 88 -7.77 1.22 13.16
C ALA A 88 -9.26 0.95 12.85
N CYS A 89 -9.58 -0.12 12.14
CA CYS A 89 -10.97 -0.53 11.88
C CYS A 89 -11.71 -0.92 13.16
N ARG A 90 -11.06 -1.66 14.07
CA ARG A 90 -11.64 -2.02 15.37
C ARG A 90 -12.05 -0.78 16.17
N ARG A 91 -11.17 0.22 16.26
CA ARG A 91 -11.45 1.50 16.93
C ARG A 91 -12.57 2.28 16.23
N ALA A 92 -12.57 2.27 14.91
CA ALA A 92 -13.61 2.91 14.11
C ALA A 92 -15.01 2.35 14.41
N VAL A 93 -15.14 1.02 14.50
CA VAL A 93 -16.43 0.38 14.87
C VAL A 93 -16.85 0.76 16.29
N THR A 94 -15.93 0.88 17.24
CA THR A 94 -16.24 1.36 18.59
C THR A 94 -16.81 2.79 18.56
N HIS A 95 -16.19 3.71 17.83
CA HIS A 95 -16.73 5.08 17.68
C HIS A 95 -18.11 5.08 17.02
N ALA A 96 -18.30 4.25 15.99
CA ALA A 96 -19.58 4.12 15.29
C ALA A 96 -20.69 3.63 16.23
N LEU A 97 -20.45 2.57 16.99
CA LEU A 97 -21.42 2.03 17.95
C LEU A 97 -21.78 3.06 19.02
N ASN A 98 -20.78 3.72 19.60
CA ASN A 98 -21.02 4.73 20.62
C ASN A 98 -21.89 5.89 20.10
N ALA A 99 -21.66 6.33 18.86
CA ALA A 99 -22.44 7.40 18.26
C ALA A 99 -23.87 6.96 17.93
N VAL A 100 -24.05 5.78 17.32
CA VAL A 100 -25.41 5.26 16.99
C VAL A 100 -26.23 5.03 18.24
N HIS A 101 -25.63 4.51 19.31
CA HIS A 101 -26.29 4.35 20.61
C HIS A 101 -26.39 5.64 21.44
N LYS A 102 -25.99 6.80 20.87
CA LYS A 102 -26.06 8.12 21.52
C LYS A 102 -25.33 8.18 22.87
N GLN A 103 -24.26 7.43 23.00
CA GLN A 103 -23.41 7.40 24.19
C GLN A 103 -22.33 8.48 24.19
N VAL A 104 -22.18 9.19 23.06
CA VAL A 104 -21.20 10.25 22.88
C VAL A 104 -21.83 11.46 22.21
N VAL A 105 -21.26 12.63 22.49
CA VAL A 105 -21.57 13.90 21.79
C VAL A 105 -20.47 14.23 20.80
N GLY A 106 -20.78 15.00 19.78
CA GLY A 106 -19.79 15.48 18.81
C GLY A 106 -19.00 16.66 19.34
N TYR A 107 -17.77 16.79 18.83
CA TYR A 107 -16.88 17.91 19.13
C TYR A 107 -16.57 18.66 17.83
N PRO A 108 -17.37 19.72 17.49
CA PRO A 108 -17.27 20.38 16.19
C PRO A 108 -15.92 21.05 15.93
N SER A 109 -15.16 21.36 16.97
CA SER A 109 -13.83 21.97 16.90
C SER A 109 -12.68 20.98 17.06
N ALA A 110 -12.92 19.66 16.99
CA ALA A 110 -11.88 18.62 17.13
C ALA A 110 -10.67 18.83 16.21
N LEU A 111 -10.88 19.39 15.01
CA LEU A 111 -9.82 19.75 14.09
C LEU A 111 -9.20 21.11 14.37
N SER A 112 -10.02 22.14 14.65
CA SER A 112 -9.67 23.55 14.53
C SER A 112 -9.51 24.32 15.85
N ALA A 113 -9.81 23.69 16.99
CA ALA A 113 -9.64 24.35 18.29
C ALA A 113 -8.17 24.78 18.46
N LYS A 114 -7.97 26.12 18.67
CA LYS A 114 -6.63 26.67 18.83
C LYS A 114 -5.92 25.99 20.01
N THR A 115 -4.68 25.60 19.81
CA THR A 115 -3.81 24.89 20.78
C THR A 115 -4.22 23.42 21.02
N TRP A 116 -5.50 23.07 20.94
CA TRP A 116 -6.03 21.77 21.36
C TRP A 116 -6.56 20.90 20.21
N GLY A 117 -6.82 21.50 19.05
CA GLY A 117 -7.32 20.80 17.87
C GLY A 117 -6.22 20.06 17.11
N PHE A 118 -6.64 19.11 16.29
CA PHE A 118 -5.73 18.25 15.53
C PHE A 118 -4.73 19.04 14.65
N TYR A 119 -5.19 20.16 14.07
CA TYR A 119 -4.32 20.98 13.21
C TYR A 119 -3.13 21.53 13.98
N ASP A 120 -3.34 22.11 15.14
CA ASP A 120 -2.27 22.70 15.94
C ASP A 120 -1.38 21.62 16.57
N VAL A 121 -2.00 20.58 17.16
CA VAL A 121 -1.28 19.55 17.92
C VAL A 121 -0.49 18.61 17.01
N ALA A 122 -1.06 18.18 15.88
CA ALA A 122 -0.53 17.08 15.11
C ALA A 122 -0.21 17.40 13.64
N PHE A 123 -0.71 18.53 13.12
CA PHE A 123 -0.57 18.87 11.70
C PHE A 123 0.19 20.17 11.45
N LYS A 124 1.00 20.61 12.41
CA LYS A 124 1.85 21.81 12.35
C LYS A 124 1.05 23.11 12.07
N GLY A 125 -0.16 23.20 12.62
CA GLY A 125 -1.06 24.36 12.47
C GLY A 125 -1.72 24.48 11.09
N ARG A 126 -1.56 23.51 10.20
CA ARG A 126 -2.13 23.56 8.84
C ARG A 126 -3.49 22.89 8.80
N ALA A 127 -4.45 23.54 8.15
CA ALA A 127 -5.71 22.91 7.80
C ALA A 127 -5.54 21.90 6.65
N PHE A 128 -6.47 20.97 6.53
CA PHE A 128 -6.52 20.07 5.38
C PHE A 128 -6.92 20.82 4.11
N GLU A 129 -6.28 20.42 3.01
CA GLU A 129 -6.57 20.92 1.68
C GLU A 129 -7.31 19.87 0.87
N PHE A 130 -8.26 20.30 0.04
CA PHE A 130 -9.04 19.44 -0.83
C PHE A 130 -9.18 20.10 -2.19
N GLU A 131 -8.53 19.55 -3.22
CA GLU A 131 -8.61 20.05 -4.59
C GLU A 131 -9.80 19.49 -5.36
N ARG A 132 -10.44 18.45 -4.82
CA ARG A 132 -11.56 17.77 -5.47
C ARG A 132 -12.62 17.31 -4.49
N PRO A 133 -13.88 17.27 -4.91
CA PRO A 133 -14.95 16.67 -4.12
C PRO A 133 -14.77 15.15 -4.03
N PHE A 134 -15.48 14.51 -3.12
CA PHE A 134 -15.64 13.05 -3.11
C PHE A 134 -16.43 12.61 -4.36
N GLY A 135 -15.99 11.53 -4.98
CA GLY A 135 -16.57 10.98 -6.21
C GLY A 135 -16.08 9.57 -6.47
N SER A 136 -15.42 9.35 -7.62
CA SER A 136 -14.90 8.04 -8.03
C SER A 136 -13.39 8.04 -8.33
N TYR A 137 -12.73 9.19 -8.21
CA TYR A 137 -11.34 9.37 -8.62
C TYR A 137 -10.38 8.34 -8.01
N VAL A 138 -10.53 8.05 -6.70
CA VAL A 138 -9.65 7.10 -6.03
C VAL A 138 -9.83 5.70 -6.57
N MET A 139 -11.07 5.25 -6.78
CA MET A 139 -11.34 3.92 -7.33
C MET A 139 -10.92 3.78 -8.78
N GLU A 140 -11.00 4.85 -9.57
CA GLU A 140 -10.50 4.86 -10.95
C GLU A 140 -8.98 4.72 -11.02
N ASN A 141 -8.27 5.28 -10.04
CA ASN A 141 -6.82 5.33 -9.97
C ASN A 141 -6.19 4.34 -8.98
N VAL A 142 -6.99 3.54 -8.26
CA VAL A 142 -6.45 2.58 -7.30
C VAL A 142 -5.46 1.61 -7.95
N LEU A 143 -4.33 1.42 -7.28
CA LEU A 143 -3.30 0.49 -7.71
C LEU A 143 -3.57 -0.89 -7.13
N PHE A 144 -3.66 -1.90 -7.99
CA PHE A 144 -3.73 -3.29 -7.54
C PHE A 144 -2.33 -3.82 -7.23
N LYS A 145 -2.12 -4.39 -6.06
CA LYS A 145 -0.88 -5.12 -5.75
C LYS A 145 -0.96 -6.53 -6.33
N ILE A 146 -0.47 -6.69 -7.54
CA ILE A 146 -0.65 -7.90 -8.33
C ILE A 146 0.57 -8.82 -8.23
N SER A 147 1.68 -8.45 -8.84
CA SER A 147 2.76 -9.38 -9.14
C SER A 147 3.72 -9.63 -7.99
N PHE A 148 4.02 -8.62 -7.19
CA PHE A 148 5.09 -8.72 -6.20
C PHE A 148 4.63 -8.31 -4.80
N PRO A 149 5.01 -9.07 -3.74
CA PRO A 149 4.78 -8.69 -2.35
C PRO A 149 5.81 -7.64 -1.91
N ALA A 150 5.98 -6.55 -2.69
CA ALA A 150 6.92 -5.48 -2.46
C ALA A 150 6.19 -4.18 -2.10
N GLU A 151 6.84 -3.27 -1.40
CA GLU A 151 6.33 -1.92 -1.19
C GLU A 151 6.03 -1.25 -2.52
N PHE A 152 4.96 -0.42 -2.61
CA PHE A 152 4.44 0.03 -3.91
C PHE A 152 5.44 0.85 -4.72
N HIS A 153 6.27 1.68 -4.07
CA HIS A 153 7.27 2.49 -4.78
C HIS A 153 8.36 1.65 -5.46
N ALA A 154 8.54 0.39 -5.04
CA ALA A 154 9.50 -0.54 -5.63
C ALA A 154 8.92 -1.42 -6.75
N GLN A 155 7.61 -1.46 -6.98
CA GLN A 155 6.97 -2.42 -7.89
C GLN A 155 7.60 -2.45 -9.29
N THR A 156 7.85 -1.28 -9.86
CA THR A 156 8.45 -1.16 -11.20
C THR A 156 9.96 -1.38 -11.19
N ALA A 157 10.66 -1.11 -10.07
CA ALA A 157 12.07 -1.48 -9.92
C ALA A 157 12.26 -3.00 -9.86
N VAL A 158 11.37 -3.70 -9.16
CA VAL A 158 11.34 -5.18 -9.14
C VAL A 158 11.09 -5.74 -10.54
N GLU A 159 10.13 -5.18 -11.27
CA GLU A 159 9.87 -5.59 -12.66
C GLU A 159 11.08 -5.32 -13.58
N ALA A 160 11.75 -4.19 -13.42
CA ALA A 160 12.97 -3.88 -14.15
C ALA A 160 14.11 -4.86 -13.82
N ALA A 161 14.31 -5.19 -12.54
CA ALA A 161 15.31 -6.15 -12.10
C ALA A 161 15.04 -7.56 -12.65
N LEU A 162 13.78 -7.99 -12.69
CA LEU A 162 13.39 -9.27 -13.32
C LEU A 162 13.71 -9.31 -14.82
N ARG A 163 13.49 -8.21 -15.54
CA ARG A 163 13.84 -8.11 -16.97
C ARG A 163 15.36 -8.16 -17.20
N LEU A 164 16.15 -7.74 -16.22
CA LEU A 164 17.62 -7.77 -16.28
C LEU A 164 18.20 -9.12 -15.80
N HIS A 165 17.44 -9.96 -15.12
CA HIS A 165 17.94 -11.19 -14.50
C HIS A 165 18.75 -12.04 -15.44
N ASP A 166 18.25 -12.37 -16.63
CA ASP A 166 18.94 -13.24 -17.58
C ASP A 166 20.27 -12.66 -18.10
N GLN A 167 20.42 -11.31 -18.06
CA GLN A 167 21.66 -10.64 -18.47
C GLN A 167 22.71 -10.65 -17.37
N VAL A 168 22.31 -10.79 -16.09
CA VAL A 168 23.21 -10.60 -14.95
C VAL A 168 23.42 -11.84 -14.08
N ARG A 169 22.54 -12.83 -14.10
CA ARG A 169 22.54 -13.98 -13.20
C ARG A 169 23.87 -14.75 -13.17
N ASP A 170 24.52 -14.89 -14.33
CA ASP A 170 25.79 -15.62 -14.46
C ASP A 170 27.02 -14.73 -14.19
N ARG A 171 26.82 -13.42 -13.94
CA ARG A 171 27.83 -12.39 -13.76
C ARG A 171 27.66 -11.56 -12.47
N ILE A 172 26.90 -12.04 -11.49
CA ILE A 172 26.61 -11.31 -10.23
C ILE A 172 27.90 -10.86 -9.53
N GLY A 173 28.94 -11.70 -9.54
CA GLY A 173 30.25 -11.37 -8.97
C GLY A 173 31.02 -10.25 -9.71
N ASP A 174 30.71 -10.02 -10.97
CA ASP A 174 31.35 -9.03 -11.82
C ASP A 174 30.66 -7.68 -11.80
N ILE A 175 29.53 -7.56 -11.13
CA ILE A 175 28.82 -6.30 -10.97
C ILE A 175 29.67 -5.34 -10.15
N GLU A 176 29.94 -4.16 -10.71
CA GLU A 176 30.64 -3.06 -10.06
C GLU A 176 29.65 -2.13 -9.34
N ARG A 177 28.59 -1.72 -10.04
CA ARG A 177 27.61 -0.74 -9.57
C ARG A 177 26.24 -1.01 -10.16
N ILE A 178 25.18 -0.68 -9.41
CA ILE A 178 23.79 -0.70 -9.88
C ILE A 178 23.22 0.69 -9.62
N GLU A 179 22.67 1.32 -10.65
CA GLU A 179 21.98 2.58 -10.54
C GLU A 179 20.47 2.35 -10.56
N ILE A 180 19.78 2.94 -9.58
CA ILE A 180 18.33 2.89 -9.43
C ILE A 180 17.83 4.32 -9.41
N GLN A 181 17.02 4.68 -10.40
CA GLN A 181 16.32 5.95 -10.42
C GLN A 181 14.87 5.74 -9.96
N THR A 182 14.38 6.61 -9.08
CA THR A 182 13.03 6.50 -8.51
C THR A 182 12.42 7.90 -8.29
N GLN A 183 11.19 7.99 -7.82
CA GLN A 183 10.53 9.24 -7.43
C GLN A 183 10.91 9.65 -6.01
N GLU A 184 10.69 10.93 -5.64
CA GLU A 184 11.02 11.48 -4.30
C GLU A 184 10.50 10.60 -3.15
N ALA A 185 9.28 10.09 -3.29
CA ALA A 185 8.68 9.25 -2.26
C ALA A 185 9.43 7.92 -2.09
N GLY A 186 9.96 7.33 -3.17
CA GLY A 186 10.80 6.13 -3.13
C GLY A 186 12.09 6.37 -2.36
N VAL A 187 12.82 7.44 -2.70
CA VAL A 187 14.04 7.85 -1.98
C VAL A 187 13.75 8.04 -0.49
N ARG A 188 12.72 8.77 -0.15
CA ARG A 188 12.40 9.10 1.25
C ARG A 188 11.92 7.91 2.08
N ILE A 189 11.24 6.92 1.47
CA ILE A 189 10.51 5.87 2.21
C ILE A 189 11.27 4.54 2.21
N ILE A 190 11.86 4.15 1.08
CA ILE A 190 12.40 2.80 0.88
C ILE A 190 13.89 2.75 0.49
N ASP A 191 14.56 3.87 0.30
CA ASP A 191 16.02 3.90 0.18
C ASP A 191 16.63 3.64 1.56
N LYS A 192 17.14 2.41 1.77
CA LYS A 192 17.69 1.96 3.04
C LYS A 192 19.06 1.31 2.87
N THR A 193 20.01 1.83 3.61
CA THR A 193 21.35 1.26 3.75
C THR A 193 21.53 0.58 5.11
N GLY A 194 22.58 -0.22 5.25
CA GLY A 194 22.91 -0.92 6.49
C GLY A 194 22.08 -2.20 6.74
N PRO A 195 22.18 -2.77 7.95
CA PRO A 195 21.58 -4.06 8.27
C PRO A 195 20.04 -4.03 8.21
N LEU A 196 19.46 -5.13 7.79
CA LEU A 196 18.00 -5.36 7.78
C LEU A 196 17.66 -6.43 8.82
N ALA A 197 16.92 -6.04 9.86
CA ALA A 197 16.72 -6.88 11.03
C ALA A 197 15.64 -7.98 10.85
N ASN A 198 14.67 -7.77 9.94
CA ASN A 198 13.55 -8.68 9.78
C ASN A 198 12.84 -8.51 8.42
N TYR A 199 11.85 -9.36 8.14
CA TYR A 199 11.09 -9.32 6.91
C TYR A 199 10.40 -7.97 6.64
N ALA A 200 9.98 -7.25 7.68
CA ALA A 200 9.31 -5.96 7.53
C ALA A 200 10.28 -4.81 7.19
N ASP A 201 11.58 -4.96 7.50
CA ASP A 201 12.62 -4.08 6.99
C ASP A 201 12.93 -4.38 5.53
N ARG A 202 13.00 -5.66 5.17
CA ARG A 202 13.38 -6.15 3.83
C ARG A 202 12.36 -5.75 2.78
N ASP A 203 11.05 -5.88 3.06
CA ASP A 203 9.98 -5.52 2.13
C ASP A 203 9.77 -4.00 1.97
N HIS A 204 10.54 -3.19 2.72
CA HIS A 204 10.61 -1.74 2.64
C HIS A 204 12.05 -1.24 2.37
N CYS A 205 12.90 -2.07 1.79
CA CYS A 205 14.24 -1.71 1.33
C CYS A 205 14.31 -1.88 -0.18
N LEU A 206 14.41 -0.77 -0.92
CA LEU A 206 14.46 -0.78 -2.38
C LEU A 206 15.61 -1.65 -2.90
N GLN A 207 16.78 -1.53 -2.27
CA GLN A 207 17.96 -2.30 -2.65
C GLN A 207 17.75 -3.81 -2.46
N TYR A 208 17.09 -4.23 -1.37
CA TYR A 208 16.78 -5.66 -1.17
C TYR A 208 15.80 -6.17 -2.24
N MET A 209 14.75 -5.40 -2.50
CA MET A 209 13.72 -5.73 -3.47
C MET A 209 14.22 -5.73 -4.93
N VAL A 210 15.38 -5.12 -5.21
CA VAL A 210 16.07 -5.19 -6.51
C VAL A 210 17.12 -6.30 -6.53
N ALA A 211 17.86 -6.51 -5.43
CA ALA A 211 18.90 -7.55 -5.37
C ALA A 211 18.34 -8.96 -5.56
N VAL A 212 17.24 -9.29 -4.86
CA VAL A 212 16.64 -10.62 -4.92
C VAL A 212 16.23 -11.01 -6.35
N PRO A 213 15.46 -10.20 -7.11
CA PRO A 213 15.12 -10.57 -8.48
C PRO A 213 16.32 -10.59 -9.44
N LEU A 214 17.34 -9.76 -9.25
CA LEU A 214 18.57 -9.85 -10.04
C LEU A 214 19.30 -11.20 -9.84
N ILE A 215 19.31 -11.72 -8.60
CA ILE A 215 19.99 -12.98 -8.26
C ILE A 215 19.13 -14.18 -8.61
N PHE A 216 17.84 -14.19 -8.24
CA PHE A 216 17.01 -15.40 -8.26
C PHE A 216 15.93 -15.41 -9.35
N GLY A 217 15.72 -14.34 -10.10
CA GLY A 217 14.66 -14.23 -11.11
C GLY A 217 13.24 -14.27 -10.56
N ARG A 218 13.06 -13.98 -9.28
CA ARG A 218 11.76 -13.97 -8.60
C ARG A 218 11.77 -13.00 -7.41
N LEU A 219 10.57 -12.63 -6.95
CA LEU A 219 10.36 -12.02 -5.64
C LEU A 219 9.01 -12.48 -5.08
N THR A 220 9.05 -13.37 -4.11
CA THR A 220 7.89 -13.95 -3.41
C THR A 220 7.90 -13.58 -1.92
N ALA A 221 6.84 -13.89 -1.19
CA ALA A 221 6.79 -13.65 0.26
C ALA A 221 7.87 -14.45 1.01
N ALA A 222 8.23 -15.65 0.55
CA ALA A 222 9.27 -16.48 1.15
C ALA A 222 10.67 -15.84 1.02
N ASP A 223 10.90 -15.04 -0.02
CA ASP A 223 12.19 -14.40 -0.25
C ASP A 223 12.53 -13.29 0.77
N TYR A 224 11.61 -12.93 1.65
CA TYR A 224 11.86 -12.04 2.80
C TYR A 224 12.22 -12.80 4.08
N GLY A 225 12.15 -14.12 4.08
CA GLY A 225 12.56 -14.98 5.21
C GLY A 225 14.07 -14.95 5.45
N ASP A 226 14.47 -15.39 6.65
CA ASP A 226 15.88 -15.36 7.07
C ASP A 226 16.76 -16.30 6.25
N GLU A 227 16.21 -17.38 5.72
CA GLU A 227 16.91 -18.34 4.86
C GLU A 227 17.45 -17.65 3.60
N VAL A 228 16.59 -16.96 2.84
CA VAL A 228 16.98 -16.23 1.63
C VAL A 228 17.81 -14.99 1.97
N ALA A 229 17.41 -14.27 3.00
CA ALA A 229 18.12 -13.06 3.44
C ALA A 229 19.55 -13.32 3.94
N GLY A 230 19.84 -14.56 4.33
CA GLY A 230 21.18 -15.01 4.71
C GLY A 230 22.14 -15.23 3.52
N ASP A 231 21.67 -15.11 2.28
CA ASP A 231 22.56 -15.20 1.10
C ASP A 231 23.45 -13.97 1.00
N PRO A 232 24.80 -14.13 1.13
CA PRO A 232 25.72 -12.99 1.18
C PRO A 232 25.76 -12.17 -0.11
N ARG A 233 25.30 -12.72 -1.23
CA ARG A 233 25.22 -11.99 -2.50
C ARG A 233 24.23 -10.84 -2.44
N ILE A 234 23.18 -10.97 -1.64
CA ILE A 234 22.14 -9.93 -1.49
C ILE A 234 22.76 -8.66 -0.91
N ASP A 235 23.41 -8.76 0.25
CA ASP A 235 24.03 -7.62 0.90
C ASP A 235 25.18 -7.05 0.07
N ALA A 236 26.00 -7.91 -0.55
CA ALA A 236 27.05 -7.50 -1.47
C ALA A 236 26.54 -6.69 -2.67
N LEU A 237 25.34 -7.00 -3.21
CA LEU A 237 24.72 -6.20 -4.26
C LEU A 237 24.11 -4.90 -3.70
N ARG A 238 23.45 -4.97 -2.55
CA ARG A 238 22.87 -3.78 -1.89
C ARG A 238 23.88 -2.67 -1.67
N GLU A 239 25.11 -3.04 -1.24
CA GLU A 239 26.20 -2.10 -1.02
C GLU A 239 26.69 -1.41 -2.30
N LYS A 240 26.44 -2.01 -3.47
CA LYS A 240 26.81 -1.44 -4.78
C LYS A 240 25.69 -0.62 -5.42
N MET A 241 24.52 -0.51 -4.78
CA MET A 241 23.39 0.20 -5.32
C MET A 241 23.42 1.68 -4.98
N VAL A 242 23.27 2.52 -6.01
CA VAL A 242 23.13 3.97 -5.89
C VAL A 242 21.70 4.33 -6.27
N VAL A 243 20.94 4.84 -5.29
CA VAL A 243 19.56 5.30 -5.48
C VAL A 243 19.57 6.81 -5.67
N SER A 244 18.88 7.27 -6.71
CA SER A 244 18.74 8.69 -7.00
C SER A 244 17.32 9.05 -7.38
N GLU A 245 16.92 10.28 -7.08
CA GLU A 245 15.67 10.84 -7.58
C GLU A 245 15.77 11.16 -9.07
N ASN A 246 14.77 10.74 -9.83
CA ASN A 246 14.53 11.22 -11.18
C ASN A 246 13.38 12.23 -11.14
N PRO A 247 13.62 13.54 -11.44
CA PRO A 247 12.59 14.58 -11.38
C PRO A 247 11.36 14.26 -12.23
N ARG A 248 11.52 13.63 -13.40
CA ARG A 248 10.39 13.19 -14.25
C ARG A 248 9.50 12.20 -13.50
N PHE A 249 10.06 11.22 -12.81
CA PHE A 249 9.27 10.25 -12.04
C PHE A 249 8.53 10.92 -10.88
N THR A 250 9.14 11.91 -10.23
CA THR A 250 8.50 12.69 -9.16
C THR A 250 7.34 13.53 -9.70
N GLU A 251 7.52 14.22 -10.82
CA GLU A 251 6.47 14.99 -11.47
C GLU A 251 5.28 14.10 -11.87
N GLU A 252 5.56 12.97 -12.53
CA GLU A 252 4.55 12.01 -12.98
C GLU A 252 3.83 11.29 -11.83
N TYR A 253 4.47 11.15 -10.67
CA TYR A 253 3.87 10.61 -9.46
C TYR A 253 2.79 11.55 -8.90
N PHE A 254 3.03 12.87 -8.93
CA PHE A 254 2.07 13.86 -8.43
C PHE A 254 1.04 14.29 -9.49
N ASP A 255 1.28 14.07 -10.75
CA ASP A 255 0.34 14.38 -11.84
C ASP A 255 -0.97 13.59 -11.66
N ALA A 256 -2.09 14.31 -11.57
CA ALA A 256 -3.41 13.74 -11.31
C ALA A 256 -3.88 12.75 -12.39
N ASP A 257 -3.43 12.90 -13.63
CA ASP A 257 -3.81 12.06 -14.75
C ASP A 257 -2.88 10.85 -14.94
N LYS A 258 -1.65 10.94 -14.43
CA LYS A 258 -0.65 9.89 -14.53
C LYS A 258 -0.66 8.97 -13.30
N ARG A 259 -0.37 9.52 -12.12
CA ARG A 259 -0.19 8.75 -10.87
C ARG A 259 0.76 7.58 -11.07
N TYR A 260 1.86 7.83 -11.76
CA TYR A 260 2.87 6.84 -12.05
C TYR A 260 3.72 6.53 -10.82
N ILE A 261 4.31 5.34 -10.81
CA ILE A 261 5.34 4.95 -9.85
C ILE A 261 6.53 4.47 -10.67
N GLY A 262 7.18 5.42 -11.32
CA GLY A 262 8.29 5.15 -12.23
C GLY A 262 9.56 4.75 -11.49
N ASN A 263 10.27 3.77 -12.05
CA ASN A 263 11.64 3.42 -11.68
C ASN A 263 12.43 3.03 -12.92
N ALA A 264 13.77 3.20 -12.83
CA ALA A 264 14.69 2.69 -13.83
C ALA A 264 15.88 2.02 -13.13
N VAL A 265 16.36 0.93 -13.71
CA VAL A 265 17.50 0.15 -13.19
C VAL A 265 18.51 -0.09 -14.30
N GLN A 266 19.79 0.11 -14.00
CA GLN A 266 20.90 -0.23 -14.89
C GLN A 266 22.03 -0.86 -14.09
N VAL A 267 22.66 -1.88 -14.66
CA VAL A 267 23.77 -2.63 -14.05
C VAL A 267 25.06 -2.36 -14.81
N PHE A 268 26.12 -2.04 -14.12
CA PHE A 268 27.47 -1.78 -14.65
C PHE A 268 28.43 -2.87 -14.15
N PHE A 269 29.28 -3.35 -15.02
CA PHE A 269 30.24 -4.43 -14.73
C PHE A 269 31.68 -3.92 -14.65
N LYS A 270 32.53 -4.64 -13.95
CA LYS A 270 33.97 -4.33 -13.75
C LYS A 270 34.78 -4.25 -15.05
N ASP A 271 34.31 -4.88 -16.12
CA ASP A 271 34.93 -4.82 -17.45
C ASP A 271 34.56 -3.55 -18.25
N GLY A 272 33.81 -2.64 -17.64
CA GLY A 272 33.34 -1.41 -18.25
C GLY A 272 32.05 -1.56 -19.08
N SER A 273 31.54 -2.77 -19.26
CA SER A 273 30.24 -3.01 -19.93
C SER A 273 29.07 -2.68 -18.99
N SER A 274 27.88 -2.48 -19.58
CA SER A 274 26.65 -2.28 -18.82
C SER A 274 25.48 -2.96 -19.53
N THR A 275 24.38 -3.15 -18.79
CA THR A 275 23.08 -3.46 -19.38
C THR A 275 22.46 -2.20 -19.99
N ASP A 276 21.39 -2.37 -20.78
CA ASP A 276 20.53 -1.25 -21.11
C ASP A 276 19.86 -0.73 -19.82
N LEU A 277 19.50 0.57 -19.83
CA LEU A 277 18.65 1.16 -18.80
C LEU A 277 17.21 0.66 -18.97
N VAL A 278 16.73 -0.14 -18.04
CA VAL A 278 15.33 -0.62 -18.03
C VAL A 278 14.48 0.34 -17.21
N SER A 279 13.65 1.14 -17.91
CA SER A 279 12.73 2.09 -17.29
C SER A 279 11.29 1.63 -17.44
N ILE A 280 10.53 1.66 -16.32
CA ILE A 280 9.12 1.28 -16.27
C ILE A 280 8.36 2.38 -15.54
N ASP A 281 7.42 3.01 -16.22
CA ASP A 281 6.72 4.19 -15.71
C ASP A 281 5.64 3.84 -14.68
N TYR A 282 4.94 2.71 -14.85
CA TYR A 282 3.84 2.33 -13.96
C TYR A 282 3.70 0.80 -13.83
N PRO A 283 3.31 0.32 -12.62
CA PRO A 283 3.23 -1.12 -12.33
C PRO A 283 2.06 -1.77 -13.06
N ILE A 284 2.10 -3.10 -13.17
CA ILE A 284 1.04 -3.90 -13.81
C ILE A 284 -0.35 -3.67 -13.18
N GLY A 285 -0.41 -3.27 -11.91
CA GLY A 285 -1.67 -2.93 -11.21
C GLY A 285 -2.22 -1.55 -11.50
N HIS A 286 -1.53 -0.74 -12.29
CA HIS A 286 -1.98 0.60 -12.69
C HIS A 286 -3.14 0.53 -13.69
N ARG A 287 -4.03 1.56 -13.69
CA ARG A 287 -5.20 1.62 -14.57
C ARG A 287 -4.88 1.43 -16.05
N ARG A 288 -3.72 1.89 -16.52
CA ARG A 288 -3.27 1.78 -17.92
C ARG A 288 -2.82 0.36 -18.31
N ARG A 289 -2.61 -0.53 -17.33
CA ARG A 289 -2.22 -1.93 -17.55
C ARG A 289 -3.27 -2.93 -17.03
N ARG A 290 -4.51 -2.50 -16.78
CA ARG A 290 -5.56 -3.38 -16.23
C ARG A 290 -5.88 -4.57 -17.12
N ALA A 291 -5.83 -4.41 -18.42
CA ALA A 291 -6.06 -5.51 -19.36
C ALA A 291 -5.01 -6.63 -19.20
N GLU A 292 -3.76 -6.27 -18.95
CA GLU A 292 -2.66 -7.19 -18.63
C GLU A 292 -2.77 -7.68 -17.17
N GLY A 293 -3.06 -6.78 -16.25
CA GLY A 293 -3.01 -7.04 -14.81
C GLY A 293 -4.17 -7.87 -14.26
N ILE A 294 -5.39 -7.71 -14.77
CA ILE A 294 -6.57 -8.43 -14.26
C ILE A 294 -6.41 -9.96 -14.35
N PRO A 295 -5.96 -10.56 -15.47
CA PRO A 295 -5.72 -11.99 -15.52
C PRO A 295 -4.69 -12.48 -14.48
N VAL A 296 -3.61 -11.73 -14.26
CA VAL A 296 -2.59 -12.06 -13.25
C VAL A 296 -3.15 -11.95 -11.83
N LEU A 297 -3.97 -10.93 -11.56
CA LEU A 297 -4.67 -10.78 -10.28
C LEU A 297 -5.64 -11.93 -10.02
N MET A 298 -6.39 -12.35 -11.03
CA MET A 298 -7.30 -13.51 -10.93
C MET A 298 -6.54 -14.81 -10.66
N ALA A 299 -5.41 -15.04 -11.32
CA ALA A 299 -4.55 -16.20 -11.05
C ALA A 299 -3.99 -16.18 -9.62
N LYS A 300 -3.55 -15.01 -9.14
CA LYS A 300 -3.10 -14.83 -7.74
C LYS A 300 -4.23 -15.13 -6.74
N PHE A 301 -5.45 -14.65 -7.01
CA PHE A 301 -6.60 -14.93 -6.16
C PHE A 301 -6.91 -16.43 -6.15
N GLU A 302 -6.96 -17.08 -7.32
CA GLU A 302 -7.20 -18.51 -7.44
C GLU A 302 -6.17 -19.34 -6.66
N ALA A 303 -4.89 -19.05 -6.83
CA ALA A 303 -3.83 -19.73 -6.07
C ALA A 303 -4.03 -19.59 -4.56
N ALA A 304 -4.31 -18.38 -4.07
CA ALA A 304 -4.50 -18.13 -2.64
C ALA A 304 -5.71 -18.86 -2.04
N ILE A 305 -6.86 -18.90 -2.72
CA ILE A 305 -8.03 -19.59 -2.19
C ILE A 305 -7.89 -21.11 -2.25
N ARG A 306 -7.24 -21.66 -3.30
CA ARG A 306 -7.01 -23.10 -3.42
C ARG A 306 -6.00 -23.63 -2.39
N ASP A 307 -5.08 -22.78 -1.92
CA ASP A 307 -4.10 -23.12 -0.89
C ASP A 307 -4.72 -23.26 0.50
N HIS A 308 -5.86 -22.60 0.74
CA HIS A 308 -6.45 -22.45 2.08
C HIS A 308 -7.88 -23.00 2.21
N LEU A 309 -8.59 -23.23 1.12
CA LEU A 309 -10.00 -23.62 1.14
C LEU A 309 -10.25 -24.95 0.41
N PRO A 310 -11.27 -25.72 0.82
CA PRO A 310 -11.74 -26.89 0.07
C PRO A 310 -12.08 -26.54 -1.39
N ALA A 311 -11.83 -27.44 -2.31
CA ALA A 311 -11.98 -27.22 -3.75
C ALA A 311 -13.34 -26.65 -4.14
N ALA A 312 -14.45 -27.17 -3.58
CA ALA A 312 -15.80 -26.69 -3.89
C ALA A 312 -16.03 -25.22 -3.49
N GLN A 313 -15.46 -24.79 -2.35
CA GLN A 313 -15.52 -23.38 -1.91
C GLN A 313 -14.67 -22.49 -2.81
N ALA A 314 -13.46 -22.93 -3.16
CA ALA A 314 -12.58 -22.21 -4.08
C ALA A 314 -13.24 -22.05 -5.47
N ASP A 315 -13.85 -23.11 -6.02
CA ASP A 315 -14.56 -23.05 -7.30
C ASP A 315 -15.76 -22.10 -7.25
N ARG A 316 -16.52 -22.10 -6.15
CA ARG A 316 -17.63 -21.17 -5.95
C ARG A 316 -17.16 -19.72 -5.90
N LEU A 317 -16.07 -19.43 -5.17
CA LEU A 317 -15.47 -18.08 -5.09
C LEU A 317 -14.94 -17.64 -6.46
N MET A 318 -14.30 -18.53 -7.22
CA MET A 318 -13.83 -18.20 -8.58
C MET A 318 -15.00 -17.92 -9.52
N GLY A 319 -16.11 -18.65 -9.40
CA GLY A 319 -17.34 -18.36 -10.15
C GLY A 319 -17.87 -16.96 -9.85
N LEU A 320 -17.96 -16.60 -8.59
CA LEU A 320 -18.40 -15.25 -8.16
C LEU A 320 -17.44 -14.15 -8.62
N ALA A 321 -16.13 -14.39 -8.59
CA ALA A 321 -15.16 -13.40 -9.05
C ALA A 321 -15.23 -13.13 -10.57
N ARG A 322 -15.76 -14.09 -11.35
CA ARG A 322 -15.97 -13.97 -12.80
C ARG A 322 -17.36 -13.45 -13.17
N ASP A 323 -18.29 -13.44 -12.23
CA ASP A 323 -19.67 -12.99 -12.43
C ASP A 323 -20.05 -11.89 -11.42
N PRO A 324 -19.81 -10.61 -11.75
CA PRO A 324 -20.13 -9.48 -10.88
C PRO A 324 -21.63 -9.40 -10.51
N ALA A 325 -22.53 -9.85 -11.41
CA ALA A 325 -23.96 -9.81 -11.14
C ALA A 325 -24.36 -10.85 -10.08
N ALA A 326 -23.81 -12.06 -10.16
CA ALA A 326 -23.99 -13.09 -9.15
C ALA A 326 -23.40 -12.66 -7.79
N LEU A 327 -22.22 -12.04 -7.79
CA LEU A 327 -21.61 -11.51 -6.57
C LEU A 327 -22.47 -10.42 -5.93
N ASP A 328 -22.96 -9.47 -6.73
CA ASP A 328 -23.82 -8.38 -6.26
C ASP A 328 -25.13 -8.89 -5.61
N ALA A 329 -25.72 -9.91 -6.20
CA ALA A 329 -26.96 -10.49 -5.72
C ALA A 329 -26.78 -11.36 -4.45
N LEU A 330 -25.56 -11.81 -4.15
CA LEU A 330 -25.31 -12.74 -3.05
C LEU A 330 -25.53 -12.08 -1.69
N ALA A 331 -26.17 -12.80 -0.78
CA ALA A 331 -26.33 -12.36 0.60
C ALA A 331 -24.95 -12.38 1.34
N LEU A 332 -24.70 -11.38 2.18
CA LEU A 332 -23.44 -11.29 2.92
C LEU A 332 -23.16 -12.53 3.80
N PRO A 333 -24.15 -13.09 4.55
CA PRO A 333 -23.89 -14.31 5.34
C PRO A 333 -23.50 -15.52 4.48
N GLU A 334 -24.07 -15.64 3.29
CA GLU A 334 -23.72 -16.71 2.35
C GLU A 334 -22.29 -16.50 1.82
N PHE A 335 -21.92 -15.29 1.41
CA PHE A 335 -20.55 -14.97 1.00
C PHE A 335 -19.55 -15.31 2.11
N MET A 336 -19.83 -14.89 3.35
CA MET A 336 -18.94 -15.16 4.49
C MET A 336 -18.83 -16.66 4.82
N SER A 337 -19.86 -17.46 4.53
CA SER A 337 -19.82 -18.91 4.76
C SER A 337 -18.83 -19.62 3.83
N LEU A 338 -18.51 -19.03 2.68
CA LEU A 338 -17.53 -19.60 1.73
C LEU A 338 -16.09 -19.55 2.25
N TYR A 339 -15.82 -18.80 3.31
CA TYR A 339 -14.49 -18.70 3.96
C TYR A 339 -14.40 -19.49 5.26
N ARG A 340 -15.44 -20.25 5.63
CA ARG A 340 -15.38 -21.12 6.82
C ARG A 340 -14.74 -22.45 6.44
N VAL A 341 -13.67 -22.80 7.15
CA VAL A 341 -12.98 -24.10 7.04
C VAL A 341 -13.41 -24.98 8.19
#